data_2a76265d049b7ac018526d675c2eff00
#
_entry.id   2a76265d049b7ac018526d675c2eff00
#
_cell.length_a   1.000
_cell.length_b   1.000
_cell.length_c   1.000
_cell.angle_alpha   90.00
_cell.angle_beta   90.00
_cell.angle_gamma   90.00
#
_symmetry.space_group_name_H-M   'P 1'
#
loop_
_entity.id
_entity.type
_entity.pdbx_description
1 polymer ?
#
loop_
_entity_poly.entity_id
_entity_poly.type
_entity_poly.pdbx_seq_one_letter_code
_entity_poly.pdbx_strand_id
1 'polypeptide(L)'
;MFSVVSLRIIIIFIKLKGGFLTINYERLNDLRLLGLTIAYYRRAKGMTQAELAEAVHISRTHMSNIEAPNTKTSISLNLLFDIAEALDIPVKELFDFQGRSL
;
A
#
# COMPACT_ATOMS: atom_id res chain seq x y z
N MET A 1 -18.54 21.13 -9.92
CA MET A 1 -18.00 19.91 -9.32
C MET A 1 -16.71 19.54 -10.01
N PHE A 2 -15.65 19.30 -9.27
CA PHE A 2 -14.37 18.91 -9.82
C PHE A 2 -14.35 17.41 -10.07
N SER A 3 -13.91 17.00 -11.27
CA SER A 3 -13.67 15.60 -11.57
C SER A 3 -12.35 15.15 -10.91
N VAL A 4 -12.15 13.83 -10.83
CA VAL A 4 -10.90 13.26 -10.34
C VAL A 4 -9.72 13.75 -11.19
N VAL A 5 -9.93 13.93 -12.50
CA VAL A 5 -8.90 14.44 -13.41
C VAL A 5 -8.52 15.87 -13.05
N SER A 6 -9.49 16.72 -12.74
CA SER A 6 -9.20 18.10 -12.33
C SER A 6 -8.40 18.17 -11.05
N LEU A 7 -8.71 17.30 -10.08
CA LEU A 7 -7.92 17.20 -8.85
C LEU A 7 -6.48 16.82 -9.12
N ARG A 8 -6.25 15.86 -10.01
CA ARG A 8 -4.90 15.45 -10.37
C ARG A 8 -4.12 16.56 -11.05
N ILE A 9 -4.78 17.34 -11.90
CA ILE A 9 -4.15 18.49 -12.55
C ILE A 9 -3.75 19.54 -11.51
N ILE A 10 -4.61 19.80 -10.54
CA ILE A 10 -4.31 20.75 -9.46
C ILE A 10 -3.10 20.27 -8.65
N ILE A 11 -3.05 18.99 -8.33
CA ILE A 11 -1.94 18.39 -7.60
C ILE A 11 -0.64 18.51 -8.38
N ILE A 12 -0.67 18.24 -9.68
CA ILE A 12 0.50 18.39 -10.56
C ILE A 12 0.95 19.84 -10.59
N PHE A 13 0.01 20.79 -10.65
CA PHE A 13 0.31 22.21 -10.66
C PHE A 13 0.98 22.64 -9.36
N ILE A 14 0.48 22.19 -8.23
CA ILE A 14 1.09 22.44 -6.92
C ILE A 14 2.50 21.87 -6.86
N LYS A 15 2.69 20.67 -7.41
CA LYS A 15 4.00 20.03 -7.49
C LYS A 15 5.01 20.90 -8.22
N LEU A 16 4.62 21.44 -9.38
CA LEU A 16 5.49 22.29 -10.18
C LEU A 16 5.88 23.59 -9.48
N LYS A 17 5.04 24.01 -8.52
CA LYS A 17 5.28 25.23 -7.75
C LYS A 17 5.95 24.97 -6.40
N GLY A 18 6.53 23.79 -6.22
CA GLY A 18 7.16 23.44 -4.95
C GLY A 18 6.33 22.54 -4.07
N GLY A 19 5.26 21.94 -4.61
CA GLY A 19 4.39 21.05 -3.89
C GLY A 19 4.95 19.64 -3.68
N PHE A 20 6.25 19.54 -3.47
CA PHE A 20 6.93 18.28 -3.23
C PHE A 20 6.29 17.46 -2.11
N LEU A 21 5.91 18.13 -1.02
CA LEU A 21 5.27 17.49 0.12
C LEU A 21 3.91 16.88 -0.23
N THR A 22 3.16 17.51 -1.13
CA THR A 22 1.84 17.04 -1.54
C THR A 22 1.92 15.66 -2.19
N ILE A 23 2.90 15.44 -3.06
CA ILE A 23 3.07 14.16 -3.75
C ILE A 23 3.49 13.08 -2.79
N ASN A 24 4.45 13.39 -1.92
CA ASN A 24 4.91 12.44 -0.92
C ASN A 24 3.78 12.06 0.03
N TYR A 25 2.92 13.01 0.36
CA TYR A 25 1.79 12.77 1.24
C TYR A 25 0.77 11.82 0.61
N GLU A 26 0.42 12.03 -0.65
CA GLU A 26 -0.52 11.17 -1.35
C GLU A 26 0.02 9.75 -1.50
N ARG A 27 1.28 9.63 -1.90
CA ARG A 27 1.91 8.32 -2.05
C ARG A 27 1.97 7.61 -0.71
N LEU A 28 2.23 8.33 0.37
CA LEU A 28 2.25 7.76 1.71
C LEU A 28 0.88 7.19 2.07
N ASN A 29 -0.19 7.89 1.71
CA ASN A 29 -1.55 7.40 1.96
C ASN A 29 -1.85 6.13 1.17
N ASP A 30 -1.44 6.08 -0.09
CA ASP A 30 -1.59 4.87 -0.91
C ASP A 30 -0.83 3.68 -0.30
N LEU A 31 0.38 3.93 0.18
CA LEU A 31 1.17 2.88 0.83
C LEU A 31 0.55 2.40 2.14
N ARG A 32 -0.07 3.32 2.89
CA ARG A 32 -0.80 2.96 4.10
C ARG A 32 -1.98 2.05 3.79
N LEU A 33 -2.76 2.40 2.77
CA LEU A 33 -3.92 1.62 2.38
C LEU A 33 -3.50 0.25 1.87
N LEU A 34 -2.43 0.19 1.09
CA LEU A 34 -1.88 -1.08 0.63
C LEU A 34 -1.45 -1.96 1.80
N GLY A 35 -0.71 -1.39 2.75
CA GLY A 35 -0.25 -2.13 3.93
C GLY A 35 -1.41 -2.65 4.78
N LEU A 36 -2.43 -1.82 5.00
CA LEU A 36 -3.63 -2.22 5.74
C LEU A 36 -4.40 -3.32 5.01
N THR A 37 -4.44 -3.26 3.68
CA THR A 37 -5.10 -4.27 2.87
C THR A 37 -4.37 -5.60 2.96
N ILE A 38 -3.05 -5.58 2.91
CA ILE A 38 -2.23 -6.79 3.11
C ILE A 38 -2.52 -7.39 4.48
N ALA A 39 -2.51 -6.56 5.52
CA ALA A 39 -2.79 -7.03 6.89
C ALA A 39 -4.18 -7.63 7.01
N TYR A 40 -5.17 -7.03 6.35
CA TYR A 40 -6.54 -7.52 6.35
C TYR A 40 -6.61 -8.95 5.77
N TYR A 41 -6.05 -9.15 4.58
CA TYR A 41 -6.08 -10.47 3.95
C TYR A 41 -5.24 -11.49 4.70
N ARG A 42 -4.10 -11.06 5.25
CA ARG A 42 -3.26 -11.93 6.07
C ARG A 42 -4.05 -12.47 7.28
N ARG A 43 -4.73 -11.57 7.99
CA ARG A 43 -5.54 -11.97 9.17
C ARG A 43 -6.71 -12.85 8.76
N ALA A 44 -7.33 -12.54 7.62
CA ALA A 44 -8.43 -13.34 7.11
C ALA A 44 -8.00 -14.77 6.79
N LYS A 45 -6.73 -14.95 6.41
CA LYS A 45 -6.15 -16.29 6.17
C LYS A 45 -5.60 -16.93 7.45
N GLY A 46 -5.70 -16.25 8.58
CA GLY A 46 -5.21 -16.78 9.84
C GLY A 46 -3.69 -16.83 9.95
N MET A 47 -2.99 -16.01 9.18
CA MET A 47 -1.53 -15.98 9.17
C MET A 47 -0.98 -14.90 10.10
N THR A 48 0.13 -15.20 10.76
CA THR A 48 0.91 -14.19 11.49
C THR A 48 1.78 -13.40 10.52
N GLN A 49 2.28 -12.24 10.95
CA GLN A 49 3.25 -11.48 10.18
C GLN A 49 4.50 -12.32 9.85
N ALA A 50 4.96 -13.10 10.84
CA ALA A 50 6.13 -13.95 10.64
C ALA A 50 5.87 -15.02 9.58
N GLU A 51 4.69 -15.63 9.58
CA GLU A 51 4.33 -16.64 8.60
C GLU A 51 4.27 -16.08 7.18
N LEU A 52 3.64 -14.92 7.01
CA LEU A 52 3.60 -14.29 5.68
C LEU A 52 4.99 -13.85 5.23
N ALA A 53 5.78 -13.26 6.14
CA ALA A 53 7.15 -12.85 5.85
C ALA A 53 7.99 -14.05 5.37
N GLU A 54 7.89 -15.18 6.06
CA GLU A 54 8.60 -16.39 5.67
C GLU A 54 8.16 -16.87 4.30
N ALA A 55 6.87 -16.84 4.02
CA ALA A 55 6.34 -17.30 2.74
C ALA A 55 6.86 -16.48 1.56
N VAL A 56 7.16 -15.21 1.77
CA VAL A 56 7.66 -14.32 0.70
C VAL A 56 9.14 -13.96 0.87
N HIS A 57 9.84 -14.66 1.76
CA HIS A 57 11.30 -14.55 1.94
C HIS A 57 11.77 -13.16 2.35
N ILE A 58 11.05 -12.51 3.25
CA ILE A 58 11.49 -11.26 3.86
C ILE A 58 11.49 -11.41 5.38
N SER A 59 12.11 -10.47 6.08
CA SER A 59 12.11 -10.48 7.54
C SER A 59 10.74 -10.10 8.09
N ARG A 60 10.43 -10.56 9.31
CA ARG A 60 9.23 -10.13 10.02
C ARG A 60 9.21 -8.62 10.22
N THR A 61 10.37 -8.03 10.51
CA THR A 61 10.49 -6.58 10.66
C THR A 61 10.08 -5.86 9.38
N HIS A 62 10.54 -6.36 8.22
CA HIS A 62 10.16 -5.79 6.93
C HIS A 62 8.64 -5.90 6.72
N MET A 63 8.06 -7.05 7.00
CA MET A 63 6.61 -7.24 6.87
C MET A 63 5.86 -6.29 7.81
N SER A 64 6.32 -6.16 9.05
CA SER A 64 5.71 -5.24 10.01
C SER A 64 5.74 -3.80 9.49
N ASN A 65 6.85 -3.39 8.88
CA ASN A 65 6.96 -2.04 8.30
C ASN A 65 6.03 -1.85 7.10
N ILE A 66 5.87 -2.88 6.28
CA ILE A 66 4.94 -2.84 5.14
C ILE A 66 3.50 -2.62 5.61
N GLU A 67 3.11 -3.32 6.66
CA GLU A 67 1.75 -3.24 7.21
C GLU A 67 1.51 -2.02 8.10
N ALA A 68 2.56 -1.35 8.54
CA ALA A 68 2.44 -0.25 9.49
C ALA A 68 1.91 1.02 8.82
N PRO A 69 0.80 1.60 9.31
CA PRO A 69 0.18 2.75 8.65
C PRO A 69 1.02 4.02 8.66
N ASN A 70 2.01 4.11 9.53
CA ASN A 70 2.84 5.30 9.67
C ASN A 70 4.27 5.12 9.17
N THR A 71 4.56 4.00 8.54
CA THR A 71 5.91 3.68 8.07
C THR A 71 6.00 3.89 6.56
N LYS A 72 7.03 4.61 6.15
CA LYS A 72 7.32 4.84 4.74
C LYS A 72 8.21 3.72 4.24
N THR A 73 7.63 2.71 3.63
CA THR A 73 8.34 1.53 3.17
C THR A 73 8.06 1.29 1.70
N SER A 74 9.10 1.11 0.92
CA SER A 74 8.97 0.73 -0.49
C SER A 74 8.70 -0.76 -0.61
N ILE A 75 7.83 -1.11 -1.54
CA ILE A 75 7.54 -2.51 -1.87
C ILE A 75 7.83 -2.69 -3.35
N SER A 76 8.65 -3.68 -3.68
CA SER A 76 8.88 -4.01 -5.08
C SER A 76 7.63 -4.67 -5.68
N LEU A 77 7.50 -4.54 -6.99
CA LEU A 77 6.38 -5.17 -7.68
C LEU A 77 6.42 -6.69 -7.54
N ASN A 78 7.62 -7.29 -7.60
CA ASN A 78 7.76 -8.73 -7.41
C ASN A 78 7.28 -9.16 -6.03
N LEU A 79 7.62 -8.39 -5.00
CA LEU A 79 7.17 -8.70 -3.64
C LEU A 79 5.64 -8.63 -3.54
N LEU A 80 5.00 -7.67 -4.21
CA LEU A 80 3.55 -7.59 -4.23
C LEU A 80 2.92 -8.83 -4.85
N PHE A 81 3.47 -9.31 -5.96
CA PHE A 81 2.98 -10.55 -6.59
C PHE A 81 3.18 -11.74 -5.65
N ASP A 82 4.32 -11.82 -4.99
CA ASP A 82 4.59 -12.90 -4.03
C ASP A 82 3.61 -12.87 -2.85
N ILE A 83 3.31 -11.69 -2.34
CA ILE A 83 2.35 -11.53 -1.25
C ILE A 83 0.96 -11.97 -1.69
N ALA A 84 0.52 -11.53 -2.86
CA ALA A 84 -0.79 -11.91 -3.38
C ALA A 84 -0.89 -13.43 -3.55
N GLU A 85 0.17 -14.05 -4.07
CA GLU A 85 0.23 -15.51 -4.22
C GLU A 85 0.17 -16.21 -2.87
N ALA A 86 0.94 -15.75 -1.90
CA ALA A 86 0.93 -16.33 -0.55
C ALA A 86 -0.42 -16.19 0.13
N LEU A 87 -1.15 -15.11 -0.16
CA LEU A 87 -2.48 -14.87 0.38
C LEU A 87 -3.59 -15.53 -0.46
N ASP A 88 -3.21 -16.13 -1.60
CA ASP A 88 -4.15 -16.77 -2.52
C ASP A 88 -5.26 -15.82 -2.98
N ILE A 89 -4.87 -14.61 -3.37
CA ILE A 89 -5.77 -13.60 -3.93
C ILE A 89 -5.18 -13.01 -5.22
N PRO A 90 -6.03 -12.52 -6.13
CA PRO A 90 -5.52 -11.75 -7.27
C PRO A 90 -4.83 -10.49 -6.78
N VAL A 91 -3.72 -10.11 -7.44
CA VAL A 91 -2.97 -8.93 -7.02
C VAL A 91 -3.81 -7.65 -7.03
N LYS A 92 -4.82 -7.58 -7.91
CA LYS A 92 -5.72 -6.42 -7.98
C LYS A 92 -6.45 -6.17 -6.65
N GLU A 93 -6.69 -7.22 -5.87
CA GLU A 93 -7.37 -7.07 -4.58
C GLU A 93 -6.54 -6.28 -3.58
N LEU A 94 -5.22 -6.30 -3.72
CA LEU A 94 -4.34 -5.50 -2.88
C LEU A 94 -4.47 -4.01 -3.15
N PHE A 95 -4.94 -3.62 -4.33
CA PHE A 95 -5.11 -2.22 -4.74
C PHE A 95 -6.56 -1.75 -4.68
N ASP A 96 -7.47 -2.59 -4.23
CA ASP A 96 -8.88 -2.20 -4.13
C ASP A 96 -9.11 -1.46 -2.82
N PHE A 97 -8.95 -0.15 -2.89
CA PHE A 97 -9.12 0.74 -1.74
C PHE A 97 -10.50 1.37 -1.68
N GLN A 98 -11.40 0.97 -2.57
CA GLN A 98 -12.71 1.59 -2.66
C GLN A 98 -13.48 1.45 -1.35
N GLY A 99 -14.00 2.57 -0.86
CA GLY A 99 -14.72 2.60 0.40
C GLY A 99 -13.85 2.63 1.64
N ARG A 100 -12.53 2.63 1.48
CA ARG A 100 -11.61 2.70 2.61
C ARG A 100 -10.99 4.09 2.70
N SER A 101 -10.90 4.61 3.92
CA SER A 101 -10.20 5.85 4.19
C SER A 101 -9.50 5.75 5.53
N LEU A 102 -8.45 6.52 5.65
CA LEU A 102 -7.68 6.59 6.90
C LEU A 102 -8.03 7.85 7.68
#